data_12928aa60883af29bbde784c13724a2c
#
_entry.id   12928aa60883af29bbde784c13724a2c
#
_cell.length_a   1.000
_cell.length_b   1.000
_cell.length_c   1.000
_cell.angle_alpha   90.00
_cell.angle_beta   90.00
_cell.angle_gamma   90.00
#
_symmetry.space_group_name_H-M   'P 1'
#
loop_
_entity.id
_entity.type
_entity.pdbx_description
1 polymer ?
#
loop_
_entity_poly.entity_id
_entity_poly.type
_entity_poly.pdbx_seq_one_letter_code
_entity_poly.pdbx_strand_id
1 'polypeptide(L)'
;YKEQSIENEGEYGGLGIEVTYDSEYRAIKVISPMYGTPAWRAGIKAGDLIIQIDSTPVKNVSYIEAVNMMRGKPGTKVNLTVLRGEEVLNFEIVREVIKIIPVKYGFIESEVGRIGYVRLTRFNQPSASKLEEILTKVYDKGIVALIFDLRDNPGGFLDSAVEIGSMFLDAGKLIVTVEPRVGAVERYESTGNN
;
A
#
# COMPACT_ATOMS: atom_id res chain seq x y z
N TYR A 1 -20.82 -6.44 5.24
CA TYR A 1 -21.52 -5.18 4.89
C TYR A 1 -20.97 -3.94 5.61
N LYS A 2 -20.54 -4.05 6.89
CA LYS A 2 -19.92 -2.91 7.62
C LYS A 2 -18.45 -2.67 7.25
N GLU A 3 -17.72 -3.68 6.81
CA GLU A 3 -16.30 -3.55 6.45
C GLU A 3 -16.10 -2.83 5.12
N GLN A 4 -16.94 -3.06 4.12
CA GLN A 4 -16.91 -2.35 2.83
C GLN A 4 -17.25 -0.86 2.94
N SER A 5 -18.06 -0.45 3.94
CA SER A 5 -18.39 0.96 4.12
C SER A 5 -17.26 1.78 4.73
N ILE A 6 -16.39 1.17 5.55
CA ILE A 6 -15.25 1.85 6.19
C ILE A 6 -14.11 2.06 5.19
N GLU A 7 -13.91 1.13 4.24
CA GLU A 7 -12.94 1.31 3.15
C GLU A 7 -13.38 2.39 2.14
N ASN A 8 -14.68 2.61 1.99
CA ASN A 8 -15.22 3.66 1.11
C ASN A 8 -15.10 5.07 1.69
N GLU A 9 -14.99 5.24 3.02
CA GLU A 9 -14.76 6.54 3.65
C GLU A 9 -13.27 6.91 3.75
N GLY A 10 -12.35 6.00 3.39
CA GLY A 10 -10.92 6.25 3.32
C GLY A 10 -10.21 6.44 4.67
N GLU A 11 -10.89 6.21 5.78
CA GLU A 11 -10.33 6.38 7.13
C GLU A 11 -10.73 5.21 8.05
N TYR A 12 -9.77 4.64 8.81
CA TYR A 12 -10.07 3.65 9.86
C TYR A 12 -9.04 3.75 10.99
N GLY A 13 -9.44 3.37 12.19
CA GLY A 13 -8.53 3.32 13.33
C GLY A 13 -7.72 2.02 13.34
N GLY A 14 -6.38 2.12 13.27
CA GLY A 14 -5.51 0.96 13.21
C GLY A 14 -4.03 1.29 13.14
N LEU A 15 -3.26 0.36 12.57
CA LEU A 15 -1.79 0.42 12.52
C LEU A 15 -1.26 0.82 11.13
N GLY A 16 -2.08 0.68 10.08
CA GLY A 16 -1.66 0.92 8.71
C GLY A 16 -0.74 -0.16 8.17
N ILE A 17 -1.18 -1.42 8.26
CA ILE A 17 -0.46 -2.60 7.75
C ILE A 17 -1.39 -3.34 6.78
N GLU A 18 -0.86 -3.71 5.63
CA GLU A 18 -1.47 -4.71 4.78
C GLU A 18 -0.95 -6.09 5.14
N VAL A 19 -1.85 -7.03 5.35
CA VAL A 19 -1.52 -8.35 5.88
C VAL A 19 -2.24 -9.46 5.12
N THR A 20 -1.68 -10.67 5.19
CA THR A 20 -2.29 -11.91 4.74
C THR A 20 -2.08 -13.00 5.78
N TYR A 21 -2.78 -14.13 5.66
CA TYR A 21 -2.55 -15.27 6.51
C TYR A 21 -1.48 -16.19 5.91
N ASP A 22 -0.48 -16.51 6.71
CA ASP A 22 0.55 -17.51 6.37
C ASP A 22 0.19 -18.83 7.04
N SER A 23 -0.17 -19.83 6.23
CA SER A 23 -0.63 -21.14 6.71
C SER A 23 0.53 -22.03 7.23
N GLU A 24 1.74 -21.82 6.74
CA GLU A 24 2.93 -22.59 7.15
C GLU A 24 3.33 -22.22 8.58
N TYR A 25 3.40 -20.93 8.85
CA TYR A 25 3.75 -20.40 10.18
C TYR A 25 2.55 -20.21 11.10
N ARG A 26 1.32 -20.38 10.57
CA ARG A 26 0.05 -20.09 11.28
C ARG A 26 0.08 -18.69 11.93
N ALA A 27 0.52 -17.72 11.16
CA ALA A 27 0.78 -16.35 11.56
C ALA A 27 0.15 -15.35 10.59
N ILE A 28 0.10 -14.08 10.97
CA ILE A 28 -0.26 -12.99 10.07
C ILE A 28 1.02 -12.45 9.45
N LYS A 29 1.14 -12.59 8.13
CA LYS A 29 2.28 -12.08 7.37
C LYS A 29 2.03 -10.66 6.91
N VAL A 30 2.98 -9.79 7.18
CA VAL A 30 2.98 -8.42 6.69
C VAL A 30 3.33 -8.41 5.20
N ILE A 31 2.41 -7.95 4.36
CA ILE A 31 2.66 -7.68 2.95
C ILE A 31 3.42 -6.37 2.83
N SER A 32 2.88 -5.30 3.41
CA SER A 32 3.52 -3.99 3.44
C SER A 32 2.99 -3.13 4.60
N PRO A 33 3.85 -2.46 5.37
CA PRO A 33 3.43 -1.35 6.22
C PRO A 33 3.19 -0.12 5.34
N MET A 34 2.05 0.54 5.50
CA MET A 34 1.73 1.76 4.75
C MET A 34 2.65 2.91 5.18
N TYR A 35 3.25 3.60 4.22
CA TYR A 35 4.22 4.68 4.48
C TYR A 35 3.66 5.78 5.38
N GLY A 36 4.40 6.12 6.43
CA GLY A 36 4.07 7.19 7.37
C GLY A 36 2.99 6.82 8.40
N THR A 37 2.54 5.55 8.45
CA THR A 37 1.60 5.05 9.47
C THR A 37 2.30 4.59 10.76
N PRO A 38 1.56 4.33 11.85
CA PRO A 38 2.15 3.87 13.10
C PRO A 38 3.06 2.66 12.96
N ALA A 39 2.64 1.65 12.21
CA ALA A 39 3.45 0.44 12.01
C ALA A 39 4.74 0.73 11.21
N TRP A 40 4.66 1.56 10.18
CA TRP A 40 5.83 1.96 9.41
C TRP A 40 6.84 2.71 10.29
N ARG A 41 6.37 3.65 11.13
CA ARG A 41 7.24 4.41 12.07
C ARG A 41 7.83 3.53 13.17
N ALA A 42 7.10 2.51 13.60
CA ALA A 42 7.59 1.53 14.57
C ALA A 42 8.65 0.59 13.99
N GLY A 43 8.83 0.54 12.66
CA GLY A 43 9.84 -0.29 12.01
C GLY A 43 9.35 -1.70 11.65
N ILE A 44 8.04 -1.91 11.56
CA ILE A 44 7.45 -3.11 10.92
C ILE A 44 7.89 -3.14 9.46
N LYS A 45 8.20 -4.32 8.92
CA LYS A 45 8.68 -4.52 7.54
C LYS A 45 7.84 -5.54 6.79
N ALA A 46 7.90 -5.46 5.46
CA ALA A 46 7.37 -6.51 4.60
C ALA A 46 8.06 -7.84 4.90
N GLY A 47 7.30 -8.92 4.96
CA GLY A 47 7.77 -10.27 5.29
C GLY A 47 7.77 -10.59 6.79
N ASP A 48 7.53 -9.63 7.68
CA ASP A 48 7.36 -9.88 9.12
C ASP A 48 6.19 -10.82 9.36
N LEU A 49 6.35 -11.76 10.30
CA LEU A 49 5.30 -12.67 10.75
C LEU A 49 4.81 -12.24 12.13
N ILE A 50 3.61 -11.71 12.23
CA ILE A 50 2.98 -11.38 13.51
C ILE A 50 2.49 -12.68 14.13
N ILE A 51 3.11 -13.10 15.21
CA ILE A 51 2.85 -14.36 15.90
C ILE A 51 2.00 -14.18 17.16
N GLN A 52 1.95 -12.96 17.73
CA GLN A 52 1.12 -12.63 18.88
C GLN A 52 0.65 -11.18 18.82
N ILE A 53 -0.57 -10.93 19.26
CA ILE A 53 -1.20 -9.62 19.40
C ILE A 53 -1.65 -9.47 20.86
N ASP A 54 -1.09 -8.48 21.57
CA ASP A 54 -1.20 -8.34 23.02
C ASP A 54 -0.79 -9.66 23.73
N SER A 55 -1.69 -10.29 24.47
CA SER A 55 -1.45 -11.59 25.11
C SER A 55 -1.93 -12.80 24.31
N THR A 56 -2.48 -12.59 23.10
CA THR A 56 -3.14 -13.63 22.31
C THR A 56 -2.25 -14.13 21.17
N PRO A 57 -1.82 -15.41 21.18
CA PRO A 57 -1.11 -16.01 20.08
C PRO A 57 -1.99 -16.08 18.82
N VAL A 58 -1.49 -15.62 17.67
CA VAL A 58 -2.23 -15.55 16.41
C VAL A 58 -2.71 -16.94 15.94
N LYS A 59 -1.94 -18.00 16.22
CA LYS A 59 -2.32 -19.39 15.88
C LYS A 59 -3.63 -19.88 16.52
N ASN A 60 -4.12 -19.18 17.54
CA ASN A 60 -5.33 -19.53 18.30
C ASN A 60 -6.59 -18.76 17.87
N VAL A 61 -6.46 -17.85 16.91
CA VAL A 61 -7.55 -17.00 16.43
C VAL A 61 -7.68 -17.08 14.92
N SER A 62 -8.83 -16.73 14.39
CA SER A 62 -9.02 -16.60 12.95
C SER A 62 -8.30 -15.38 12.39
N TYR A 63 -8.09 -15.37 11.06
CA TYR A 63 -7.54 -14.21 10.37
C TYR A 63 -8.33 -12.92 10.65
N ILE A 64 -9.66 -13.00 10.59
CA ILE A 64 -10.55 -11.86 10.83
C ILE A 64 -10.42 -11.34 12.25
N GLU A 65 -10.38 -12.24 13.24
CA GLU A 65 -10.17 -11.85 14.64
C GLU A 65 -8.82 -11.17 14.85
N ALA A 66 -7.73 -11.72 14.29
CA ALA A 66 -6.41 -11.12 14.37
C ALA A 66 -6.38 -9.71 13.76
N VAL A 67 -7.00 -9.50 12.58
CA VAL A 67 -7.14 -8.18 11.96
C VAL A 67 -7.94 -7.23 12.84
N ASN A 68 -9.06 -7.70 13.43
CA ASN A 68 -9.88 -6.88 14.33
C ASN A 68 -9.14 -6.51 15.62
N MET A 69 -8.29 -7.37 16.14
CA MET A 69 -7.43 -7.06 17.30
C MET A 69 -6.39 -5.97 16.99
N MET A 70 -5.87 -5.93 15.76
CA MET A 70 -4.95 -4.87 15.33
C MET A 70 -5.68 -3.53 15.08
N ARG A 71 -6.94 -3.56 14.68
CA ARG A 71 -7.81 -2.38 14.57
C ARG A 71 -8.26 -1.92 15.96
N GLY A 72 -8.77 -0.70 16.06
CA GLY A 72 -9.35 -0.20 17.30
C GLY A 72 -9.34 1.33 17.36
N LYS A 73 -9.81 1.85 18.50
CA LYS A 73 -9.93 3.30 18.71
C LYS A 73 -8.56 3.99 18.58
N PRO A 74 -8.43 5.06 17.78
CA PRO A 74 -7.22 5.88 17.73
C PRO A 74 -6.79 6.32 19.15
N GLY A 75 -5.48 6.34 19.39
CA GLY A 75 -4.87 6.65 20.68
C GLY A 75 -4.71 5.43 21.62
N THR A 76 -5.31 4.28 21.32
CA THR A 76 -5.09 3.06 22.11
C THR A 76 -3.83 2.32 21.64
N LYS A 77 -3.18 1.60 22.58
CA LYS A 77 -1.97 0.82 22.30
C LYS A 77 -2.32 -0.61 21.90
N VAL A 78 -1.44 -1.22 21.13
CA VAL A 78 -1.41 -2.66 20.86
C VAL A 78 0.05 -3.13 20.84
N ASN A 79 0.30 -4.31 21.38
CA ASN A 79 1.61 -4.95 21.37
C ASN A 79 1.62 -6.05 20.31
N LEU A 80 2.59 -6.00 19.40
CA LEU A 80 2.81 -7.04 18.41
C LEU A 80 4.10 -7.76 18.72
N THR A 81 4.05 -9.09 18.82
CA THR A 81 5.26 -9.93 18.78
C THR A 81 5.40 -10.44 17.34
N VAL A 82 6.56 -10.17 16.77
CA VAL A 82 6.86 -10.39 15.35
C VAL A 82 8.09 -11.29 15.23
N LEU A 83 8.00 -12.26 14.33
CA LEU A 83 9.15 -13.06 13.90
C LEU A 83 9.67 -12.47 12.59
N ARG A 84 10.92 -12.04 12.56
CA ARG A 84 11.66 -11.53 11.40
C ARG A 84 12.89 -12.37 11.15
N GLY A 85 12.82 -13.26 10.18
CA GLY A 85 13.83 -14.32 10.04
C GLY A 85 13.83 -15.22 11.27
N GLU A 86 14.91 -15.22 12.04
CA GLU A 86 15.03 -15.98 13.29
C GLU A 86 14.87 -15.09 14.55
N GLU A 87 14.71 -13.79 14.38
CA GLU A 87 14.60 -12.84 15.49
C GLU A 87 13.14 -12.64 15.92
N VAL A 88 12.91 -12.66 17.23
CA VAL A 88 11.63 -12.29 17.84
C VAL A 88 11.70 -10.84 18.32
N LEU A 89 10.87 -9.98 17.74
CA LEU A 89 10.81 -8.56 18.01
C LEU A 89 9.47 -8.19 18.64
N ASN A 90 9.48 -7.23 19.57
CA ASN A 90 8.27 -6.72 20.20
C ASN A 90 8.08 -5.24 19.83
N PHE A 91 6.87 -4.89 19.42
CA PHE A 91 6.50 -3.53 19.02
C PHE A 91 5.27 -3.07 19.81
N GLU A 92 5.39 -2.03 20.61
CA GLU A 92 4.24 -1.30 21.16
C GLU A 92 3.86 -0.19 20.17
N ILE A 93 2.65 -0.26 19.63
CA ILE A 93 2.20 0.65 18.58
C ILE A 93 0.91 1.34 19.03
N VAL A 94 0.86 2.67 18.91
CA VAL A 94 -0.36 3.45 19.16
C VAL A 94 -1.18 3.49 17.89
N ARG A 95 -2.46 3.09 17.95
CA ARG A 95 -3.40 3.16 16.83
C ARG A 95 -3.69 4.61 16.46
N GLU A 96 -3.79 4.89 15.18
CA GLU A 96 -4.17 6.20 14.64
C GLU A 96 -5.30 6.06 13.63
N VAL A 97 -5.90 7.19 13.25
CA VAL A 97 -6.75 7.24 12.05
C VAL A 97 -5.86 7.03 10.84
N ILE A 98 -6.08 5.93 10.10
CA ILE A 98 -5.33 5.61 8.89
C ILE A 98 -6.05 6.22 7.70
N LYS A 99 -5.43 7.24 7.12
CA LYS A 99 -5.88 7.85 5.86
C LYS A 99 -5.12 7.20 4.71
N ILE A 100 -5.86 6.59 3.80
CA ILE A 100 -5.28 6.02 2.59
C ILE A 100 -5.02 7.16 1.60
N ILE A 101 -3.81 7.71 1.61
CA ILE A 101 -3.36 8.69 0.62
C ILE A 101 -2.60 7.92 -0.46
N PRO A 102 -3.22 7.65 -1.63
CA PRO A 102 -2.60 6.79 -2.63
C PRO A 102 -1.38 7.43 -3.29
N VAL A 103 -1.34 8.75 -3.38
CA VAL A 103 -0.25 9.49 -4.06
C VAL A 103 0.31 10.57 -3.14
N LYS A 104 1.63 10.58 -2.95
CA LYS A 104 2.38 11.64 -2.25
C LYS A 104 3.39 12.25 -3.22
N TYR A 105 3.73 13.50 -3.06
CA TYR A 105 4.71 14.16 -3.91
C TYR A 105 5.57 15.16 -3.15
N GLY A 106 6.69 15.51 -3.76
CA GLY A 106 7.64 16.50 -3.26
C GLY A 106 8.62 16.91 -4.36
N PHE A 107 9.58 17.73 -4.01
CA PHE A 107 10.61 18.22 -4.92
C PHE A 107 11.99 18.05 -4.29
N ILE A 108 12.97 17.74 -5.14
CA ILE A 108 14.40 17.65 -4.78
C ILE A 108 15.11 18.70 -5.63
N GLU A 109 15.72 19.66 -4.99
CA GLU A 109 16.58 20.64 -5.69
C GLU A 109 17.94 19.99 -5.93
N SER A 110 18.47 20.10 -7.14
CA SER A 110 19.75 19.56 -7.55
C SER A 110 20.52 20.54 -8.42
N GLU A 111 21.79 20.27 -8.69
CA GLU A 111 22.63 21.11 -9.55
C GLU A 111 22.13 21.14 -11.01
N VAL A 112 21.43 20.11 -11.46
CA VAL A 112 20.88 20.03 -12.82
C VAL A 112 19.46 20.59 -12.93
N GLY A 113 18.84 20.99 -11.80
CA GLY A 113 17.51 21.55 -11.74
C GLY A 113 16.60 20.79 -10.75
N ARG A 114 15.35 21.17 -10.75
CA ARG A 114 14.32 20.59 -9.85
C ARG A 114 13.87 19.23 -10.33
N ILE A 115 13.92 18.22 -9.45
CA ILE A 115 13.45 16.86 -9.70
C ILE A 115 12.10 16.71 -8.98
N GLY A 116 11.07 16.27 -9.69
CA GLY A 116 9.79 15.86 -9.10
C GLY A 116 9.92 14.49 -8.45
N TYR A 117 9.44 14.34 -7.24
CA TYR A 117 9.30 13.05 -6.58
C TYR A 117 7.83 12.74 -6.37
N VAL A 118 7.36 11.62 -6.90
CA VAL A 118 5.98 11.16 -6.74
C VAL A 118 6.01 9.72 -6.28
N ARG A 119 5.35 9.44 -5.15
CA ARG A 119 5.22 8.09 -4.60
C ARG A 119 3.77 7.62 -4.69
N LEU A 120 3.55 6.51 -5.36
CA LEU A 120 2.27 5.80 -5.40
C LEU A 120 2.31 4.67 -4.37
N THR A 121 1.43 4.73 -3.37
CA THR A 121 1.43 3.77 -2.26
C THR A 121 0.52 2.56 -2.50
N ARG A 122 -0.46 2.67 -3.41
CA ARG A 122 -1.40 1.61 -3.75
C ARG A 122 -2.10 1.91 -5.08
N PHE A 123 -2.54 0.87 -5.78
CA PHE A 123 -3.42 0.96 -6.95
C PHE A 123 -4.87 0.76 -6.52
N ASN A 124 -5.57 1.84 -6.12
CA ASN A 124 -6.99 1.84 -5.78
C ASN A 124 -7.78 2.78 -6.70
N GLN A 125 -9.09 2.76 -6.60
CA GLN A 125 -9.96 3.52 -7.52
C GLN A 125 -9.60 5.00 -7.66
N PRO A 126 -9.25 5.77 -6.59
CA PRO A 126 -8.85 7.17 -6.74
C PRO A 126 -7.37 7.36 -7.13
N SER A 127 -6.57 6.28 -7.29
CA SER A 127 -5.12 6.43 -7.51
C SER A 127 -4.79 7.06 -8.85
N ALA A 128 -5.48 6.68 -9.92
CA ALA A 128 -5.20 7.19 -11.26
C ALA A 128 -5.52 8.68 -11.35
N SER A 129 -6.74 9.09 -11.01
CA SER A 129 -7.15 10.50 -11.05
C SER A 129 -6.31 11.37 -10.11
N LYS A 130 -5.93 10.83 -8.94
CA LYS A 130 -5.08 11.56 -8.00
C LYS A 130 -3.64 11.70 -8.50
N LEU A 131 -3.12 10.67 -9.17
CA LEU A 131 -1.80 10.72 -9.78
C LEU A 131 -1.76 11.75 -10.91
N GLU A 132 -2.75 11.77 -11.78
CA GLU A 132 -2.88 12.73 -12.89
C GLU A 132 -2.88 14.18 -12.37
N GLU A 133 -3.72 14.46 -11.35
CA GLU A 133 -3.75 15.78 -10.69
C GLU A 133 -2.37 16.18 -10.15
N ILE A 134 -1.66 15.23 -9.53
CA ILE A 134 -0.35 15.49 -8.93
C ILE A 134 0.74 15.62 -10.00
N LEU A 135 0.72 14.82 -11.05
CA LEU A 135 1.67 14.93 -12.16
C LEU A 135 1.57 16.30 -12.82
N THR A 136 0.34 16.78 -13.10
CA THR A 136 0.11 18.11 -13.62
C THR A 136 0.75 19.19 -12.72
N LYS A 137 0.50 19.14 -11.41
CA LYS A 137 1.10 20.08 -10.45
C LYS A 137 2.63 20.02 -10.42
N VAL A 138 3.19 18.82 -10.57
CA VAL A 138 4.64 18.58 -10.53
C VAL A 138 5.30 19.10 -11.80
N TYR A 139 4.71 18.82 -12.97
CA TYR A 139 5.20 19.31 -14.26
C TYR A 139 5.12 20.85 -14.37
N ASP A 140 4.06 21.46 -13.86
CA ASP A 140 3.90 22.93 -13.83
C ASP A 140 4.99 23.64 -13.03
N LYS A 141 5.73 22.92 -12.18
CA LYS A 141 6.88 23.45 -11.43
C LYS A 141 8.20 23.43 -12.21
N GLY A 142 8.17 23.06 -13.48
CA GLY A 142 9.35 23.06 -14.36
C GLY A 142 10.40 22.06 -13.95
N ILE A 143 10.00 20.83 -13.63
CA ILE A 143 10.94 19.76 -13.28
C ILE A 143 11.75 19.32 -14.50
N VAL A 144 13.02 18.95 -14.27
CA VAL A 144 13.92 18.40 -15.29
C VAL A 144 13.87 16.87 -15.35
N ALA A 145 13.40 16.23 -14.27
CA ALA A 145 13.22 14.78 -14.16
C ALA A 145 12.14 14.44 -13.15
N LEU A 146 11.59 13.23 -13.27
CA LEU A 146 10.61 12.64 -12.36
C LEU A 146 11.16 11.36 -11.76
N ILE A 147 11.08 11.23 -10.42
CA ILE A 147 11.25 9.97 -9.70
C ILE A 147 9.86 9.46 -9.36
N PHE A 148 9.46 8.33 -9.96
CA PHE A 148 8.21 7.64 -9.65
C PHE A 148 8.50 6.46 -8.72
N ASP A 149 8.15 6.60 -7.44
CA ASP A 149 8.49 5.64 -6.37
C ASP A 149 7.32 4.69 -6.10
N LEU A 150 7.56 3.41 -6.35
CA LEU A 150 6.62 2.29 -6.10
C LEU A 150 7.08 1.36 -4.98
N ARG A 151 8.10 1.72 -4.21
CA ARG A 151 8.59 0.90 -3.10
C ARG A 151 7.51 0.72 -2.04
N ASP A 152 7.38 -0.50 -1.51
CA ASP A 152 6.35 -0.92 -0.55
C ASP A 152 4.90 -0.74 -1.08
N ASN A 153 4.71 -0.68 -2.40
CA ASN A 153 3.40 -0.70 -3.02
C ASN A 153 2.98 -2.16 -3.23
N PRO A 154 1.92 -2.66 -2.56
CA PRO A 154 1.50 -4.06 -2.67
C PRO A 154 0.73 -4.37 -3.96
N GLY A 155 0.49 -3.37 -4.81
CA GLY A 155 -0.37 -3.47 -5.98
C GLY A 155 -1.79 -2.96 -5.71
N GLY A 156 -2.79 -3.60 -6.31
CA GLY A 156 -4.20 -3.26 -6.18
C GLY A 156 -5.01 -3.60 -7.41
N PHE A 157 -5.89 -2.70 -7.84
CA PHE A 157 -6.77 -2.93 -8.98
C PHE A 157 -6.01 -2.88 -10.30
N LEU A 158 -6.29 -3.86 -11.16
CA LEU A 158 -5.70 -3.97 -12.49
C LEU A 158 -6.04 -2.75 -13.36
N ASP A 159 -7.30 -2.32 -13.34
CA ASP A 159 -7.76 -1.15 -14.11
C ASP A 159 -6.97 0.10 -13.73
N SER A 160 -6.76 0.34 -12.42
CA SER A 160 -5.93 1.45 -11.96
C SER A 160 -4.47 1.35 -12.45
N ALA A 161 -3.93 0.15 -12.54
CA ALA A 161 -2.57 -0.05 -13.05
C ALA A 161 -2.48 0.22 -14.56
N VAL A 162 -3.52 -0.15 -15.32
CA VAL A 162 -3.62 0.13 -16.75
C VAL A 162 -3.78 1.63 -17.00
N GLU A 163 -4.66 2.31 -16.27
CA GLU A 163 -4.85 3.76 -16.37
C GLU A 163 -3.55 4.51 -16.05
N ILE A 164 -2.89 4.14 -14.95
CA ILE A 164 -1.62 4.76 -14.54
C ILE A 164 -0.50 4.46 -15.54
N GLY A 165 -0.40 3.22 -16.03
CA GLY A 165 0.56 2.87 -17.08
C GLY A 165 0.36 3.68 -18.36
N SER A 166 -0.90 3.97 -18.71
CA SER A 166 -1.24 4.78 -19.88
C SER A 166 -0.76 6.23 -19.78
N MET A 167 -0.56 6.77 -18.57
CA MET A 167 -0.02 8.13 -18.39
C MET A 167 1.46 8.26 -18.79
N PHE A 168 2.19 7.15 -18.88
CA PHE A 168 3.64 7.13 -19.16
C PHE A 168 4.00 6.49 -20.49
N LEU A 169 3.03 5.91 -21.21
CA LEU A 169 3.25 5.16 -22.43
C LEU A 169 2.45 5.75 -23.59
N ASP A 170 3.02 5.69 -24.79
CA ASP A 170 2.27 6.00 -26.01
C ASP A 170 1.10 5.03 -26.19
N ALA A 171 0.06 5.46 -26.92
CA ALA A 171 -1.11 4.63 -27.21
C ALA A 171 -0.71 3.30 -27.90
N GLY A 172 -1.43 2.23 -27.57
CA GLY A 172 -1.26 0.89 -28.15
C GLY A 172 -0.03 0.12 -27.64
N LYS A 173 0.61 0.54 -26.55
CA LYS A 173 1.67 -0.24 -25.91
C LYS A 173 1.06 -1.25 -24.94
N LEU A 174 1.48 -2.51 -25.04
CA LEU A 174 1.05 -3.56 -24.12
C LEU A 174 1.53 -3.25 -22.69
N ILE A 175 0.58 -3.17 -21.75
CA ILE A 175 0.85 -2.98 -20.32
C ILE A 175 0.86 -4.33 -19.61
N VAL A 176 -0.19 -5.13 -19.79
CA VAL A 176 -0.34 -6.41 -19.09
C VAL A 176 -1.16 -7.39 -19.90
N THR A 177 -0.85 -8.68 -19.72
CA THR A 177 -1.62 -9.79 -20.26
C THR A 177 -2.15 -10.62 -19.08
N VAL A 178 -3.44 -10.92 -19.09
CA VAL A 178 -4.07 -11.81 -18.12
C VAL A 178 -4.37 -13.14 -18.80
N GLU A 179 -3.74 -14.21 -18.32
CA GLU A 179 -3.91 -15.57 -18.82
C GLU A 179 -4.74 -16.37 -17.79
N PRO A 180 -6.05 -16.49 -17.98
CA PRO A 180 -6.88 -17.28 -17.08
C PRO A 180 -6.59 -18.78 -17.29
N ARG A 181 -6.81 -19.60 -16.24
CA ARG A 181 -6.66 -21.07 -16.38
C ARG A 181 -7.61 -21.67 -17.42
N VAL A 182 -8.76 -21.02 -17.63
CA VAL A 182 -9.78 -21.41 -18.62
C VAL A 182 -10.35 -20.12 -19.19
N GLY A 183 -10.37 -19.99 -20.53
CA GLY A 183 -10.90 -18.81 -21.22
C GLY A 183 -9.88 -18.17 -22.17
N ALA A 184 -10.25 -17.02 -22.71
CA ALA A 184 -9.40 -16.26 -23.63
C ALA A 184 -8.37 -15.42 -22.85
N VAL A 185 -7.21 -15.23 -23.46
CA VAL A 185 -6.17 -14.30 -22.96
C VAL A 185 -6.66 -12.88 -23.15
N GLU A 186 -6.61 -12.08 -22.10
CA GLU A 186 -6.95 -10.66 -22.14
C GLU A 186 -5.68 -9.83 -22.21
N ARG A 187 -5.67 -8.82 -23.08
CA ARG A 187 -4.55 -7.90 -23.27
C ARG A 187 -5.00 -6.49 -22.98
N TYR A 188 -4.28 -5.81 -22.13
CA TYR A 188 -4.52 -4.43 -21.75
C TYR A 188 -3.42 -3.57 -22.33
N GLU A 189 -3.81 -2.64 -23.20
CA GLU A 189 -2.89 -1.73 -23.89
C GLU A 189 -3.11 -0.30 -23.40
N SER A 190 -2.05 0.50 -23.47
CA SER A 190 -2.11 1.91 -23.11
C SER A 190 -3.03 2.69 -24.05
N THR A 191 -3.81 3.59 -23.47
CA THR A 191 -4.64 4.55 -24.22
C THR A 191 -3.83 5.76 -24.70
N GLY A 192 -2.61 5.90 -24.18
CA GLY A 192 -1.76 7.07 -24.43
C GLY A 192 -2.09 8.23 -23.52
N ASN A 193 -1.13 9.14 -23.41
CA ASN A 193 -1.31 10.40 -22.72
C ASN A 193 -1.91 11.40 -23.74
N ASN A 194 -3.13 11.87 -23.51
CA ASN A 194 -3.75 12.92 -24.30
C ASN A 194 -3.36 14.29 -23.77
#